data_812e6b074ae8c8af978b7fcc726e3b8b
#
_entry.id   812e6b074ae8c8af978b7fcc726e3b8b
#
_cell.length_a   1.000
_cell.length_b   1.000
_cell.length_c   1.000
_cell.angle_alpha   90.00
_cell.angle_beta   90.00
_cell.angle_gamma   90.00
#
_symmetry.space_group_name_H-M   'P 1'
#
loop_
_entity.id
_entity.type
_entity.pdbx_description
1 polymer ?
#
loop_
_entity_poly.entity_id
_entity_poly.type
_entity_poly.pdbx_seq_one_letter_code
_entity_poly.pdbx_strand_id
1 'polypeptide(L)'
;NLLRFDFAIFENEKLVYLIEYQGEQHYTPYHFDTQEKFEKRLEYDNAKKEYCKQNRIPLIIIPYTDFNKIDIQYLNKKYQEVKNI
;
A
#
# COMPACT_ATOMS: atom_id res chain seq x y z
N ASN A 1 -0.80 -17.40 5.64
CA ASN A 1 0.21 -16.36 5.54
C ASN A 1 -0.31 -15.04 6.03
N LEU A 2 0.50 -14.36 6.83
CA LEU A 2 0.15 -13.04 7.34
C LEU A 2 0.42 -11.99 6.28
N LEU A 3 -0.55 -11.12 6.07
CA LEU A 3 -0.35 -9.92 5.29
C LEU A 3 0.13 -8.82 6.22
N ARG A 4 1.16 -8.09 5.83
CA ARG A 4 1.73 -7.02 6.63
C ARG A 4 1.65 -5.71 5.87
N PHE A 5 1.24 -4.67 6.58
CA PHE A 5 1.14 -3.33 6.02
C PHE A 5 2.14 -2.42 6.73
N ASP A 6 2.65 -1.43 5.99
CA ASP A 6 3.66 -0.55 6.56
C ASP A 6 3.13 0.31 7.69
N PHE A 7 1.93 0.86 7.53
CA PHE A 7 1.32 1.72 8.54
C PHE A 7 -0.17 1.50 8.61
N ALA A 8 -0.72 1.65 9.81
CA ALA A 8 -2.16 1.60 10.03
C ALA A 8 -2.56 2.88 10.78
N ILE A 9 -3.58 3.54 10.30
CA ILE A 9 -4.06 4.79 10.90
C ILE A 9 -5.35 4.52 11.65
N PHE A 10 -5.37 4.87 12.92
CA PHE A 10 -6.52 4.67 13.79
C PHE A 10 -7.07 6.02 14.25
N GLU A 11 -8.38 6.03 14.48
CA GLU A 11 -9.05 7.17 15.08
C GLU A 11 -10.05 6.61 16.11
N ASN A 12 -9.92 7.03 17.36
CA ASN A 12 -10.76 6.52 18.45
C ASN A 12 -10.76 4.99 18.50
N GLU A 13 -9.55 4.39 18.38
CA GLU A 13 -9.32 2.95 18.43
C GLU A 13 -9.90 2.17 17.26
N LYS A 14 -10.39 2.87 16.23
CA LYS A 14 -10.91 2.21 15.04
C LYS A 14 -9.95 2.42 13.88
N LEU A 15 -9.75 1.36 13.10
CA LEU A 15 -8.91 1.44 11.91
C LEU A 15 -9.60 2.31 10.87
N VAL A 16 -8.89 3.33 10.40
CA VAL A 16 -9.40 4.24 9.37
C VAL A 16 -8.87 3.85 8.00
N TYR A 17 -7.56 3.68 7.88
CA TYR A 17 -6.97 3.24 6.62
C TYR A 17 -5.59 2.65 6.84
N LEU A 18 -5.10 1.94 5.82
CA LEU A 18 -3.77 1.35 5.80
C LEU A 18 -2.92 2.05 4.76
N ILE A 19 -1.61 2.06 4.97
CA ILE A 19 -0.65 2.67 4.05
C ILE A 19 0.40 1.64 3.66
N GLU A 20 0.69 1.57 2.36
CA GLU A 20 1.80 0.81 1.80
C GLU A 20 2.72 1.77 1.04
N TYR A 21 3.99 1.80 1.43
CA TYR A 21 5.00 2.55 0.69
C TYR A 21 5.70 1.59 -0.26
N GLN A 22 5.71 1.89 -1.53
CA GLN A 22 6.32 1.03 -2.54
C GLN A 22 7.61 1.64 -3.06
N GLY A 23 8.73 1.00 -2.71
CA GLY A 23 10.04 1.41 -3.21
C GLY A 23 10.20 1.09 -4.69
N GLU A 24 11.32 1.50 -5.27
CA GLU A 24 11.59 1.34 -6.68
C GLU A 24 11.50 -0.13 -7.13
N GLN A 25 11.91 -1.06 -6.28
CA GLN A 25 11.90 -2.48 -6.59
C GLN A 25 10.50 -3.03 -6.87
N HIS A 26 9.43 -2.33 -6.50
CA HIS A 26 8.07 -2.74 -6.81
C HIS A 26 7.70 -2.50 -8.27
N TYR A 27 8.50 -1.73 -9.00
CA TYR A 27 8.19 -1.31 -10.36
C TYR A 27 9.10 -1.90 -11.42
N THR A 28 10.16 -2.62 -11.02
CA THR A 28 11.08 -3.20 -11.97
C THR A 28 11.66 -4.52 -11.44
N PRO A 29 11.71 -5.58 -12.27
CA PRO A 29 12.30 -6.86 -11.87
C PRO A 29 13.82 -6.81 -11.74
N TYR A 30 14.45 -5.77 -12.22
CA TYR A 30 15.87 -5.58 -12.23
C TYR A 30 16.48 -5.55 -10.82
N HIS A 31 15.68 -5.18 -9.81
CA HIS A 31 16.13 -5.14 -8.42
C HIS A 31 15.97 -6.45 -7.67
N PHE A 32 15.49 -7.50 -8.34
CA PHE A 32 15.31 -8.82 -7.73
C PHE A 32 16.32 -9.79 -8.32
N ASP A 33 16.68 -10.81 -7.53
CA ASP A 33 17.60 -11.84 -7.97
C ASP A 33 17.07 -12.61 -9.18
N THR A 34 15.75 -12.82 -9.23
CA THR A 34 15.12 -13.60 -10.30
C THR A 34 13.76 -12.98 -10.64
N GLN A 35 13.30 -13.30 -11.86
CA GLN A 35 11.96 -12.93 -12.31
C GLN A 35 10.90 -13.58 -11.41
N GLU A 36 11.14 -14.79 -10.96
CA GLU A 36 10.22 -15.50 -10.08
C GLU A 36 10.00 -14.74 -8.76
N LYS A 37 11.04 -14.20 -8.16
CA LYS A 37 10.93 -13.44 -6.92
C LYS A 37 10.13 -12.16 -7.14
N PHE A 38 10.34 -11.51 -8.27
CA PHE A 38 9.58 -10.32 -8.62
C PHE A 38 8.09 -10.64 -8.75
N GLU A 39 7.76 -11.74 -9.45
CA GLU A 39 6.38 -12.16 -9.63
C GLU A 39 5.70 -12.50 -8.31
N LYS A 40 6.42 -13.17 -7.39
CA LYS A 40 5.89 -13.46 -6.06
C LYS A 40 5.60 -12.19 -5.28
N ARG A 41 6.42 -11.17 -5.45
CA ARG A 41 6.21 -9.88 -4.80
C ARG A 41 4.92 -9.24 -5.32
N LEU A 42 4.70 -9.30 -6.63
CA LEU A 42 3.48 -8.77 -7.23
C LEU A 42 2.24 -9.51 -6.73
N GLU A 43 2.33 -10.84 -6.58
CA GLU A 43 1.23 -11.63 -6.05
C GLU A 43 0.90 -11.23 -4.62
N TYR A 44 1.93 -11.02 -3.80
CA TYR A 44 1.74 -10.59 -2.41
C TYR A 44 1.09 -9.22 -2.33
N ASP A 45 1.55 -8.29 -3.17
CA ASP A 45 0.97 -6.94 -3.22
C ASP A 45 -0.49 -6.98 -3.67
N ASN A 46 -0.80 -7.83 -4.65
CA ASN A 46 -2.17 -8.00 -5.11
C ASN A 46 -3.06 -8.62 -4.02
N ALA A 47 -2.52 -9.55 -3.24
CA ALA A 47 -3.26 -10.15 -2.13
C ALA A 47 -3.65 -9.11 -1.09
N LYS A 48 -2.75 -8.15 -0.81
CA LYS A 48 -3.04 -7.06 0.10
C LYS A 48 -4.17 -6.17 -0.41
N LYS A 49 -4.13 -5.84 -1.70
CA LYS A 49 -5.17 -5.01 -2.32
C LYS A 49 -6.53 -5.71 -2.26
N GLU A 50 -6.55 -7.01 -2.56
CA GLU A 50 -7.79 -7.79 -2.51
C GLU A 50 -8.33 -7.91 -1.09
N TYR A 51 -7.45 -8.14 -0.13
CA TYR A 51 -7.87 -8.21 1.26
C TYR A 51 -8.55 -6.91 1.70
N CYS A 52 -7.94 -5.78 1.39
CA CYS A 52 -8.50 -4.48 1.75
C CYS A 52 -9.82 -4.23 1.05
N LYS A 53 -9.92 -4.60 -0.22
CA LYS A 53 -11.15 -4.44 -0.99
C LYS A 53 -12.28 -5.29 -0.40
N GLN A 54 -12.01 -6.55 -0.09
CA GLN A 54 -13.01 -7.46 0.45
C GLN A 54 -13.48 -7.05 1.84
N ASN A 55 -12.62 -6.44 2.62
CA ASN A 55 -12.92 -6.03 3.99
C ASN A 55 -13.28 -4.54 4.09
N ARG A 56 -13.38 -3.86 2.96
CA ARG A 56 -13.74 -2.45 2.87
C ARG A 56 -12.82 -1.55 3.70
N ILE A 57 -11.52 -1.85 3.63
CA ILE A 57 -10.49 -1.07 4.31
C ILE A 57 -9.83 -0.19 3.27
N PRO A 58 -9.88 1.15 3.40
CA PRO A 58 -9.17 2.02 2.47
C PRO A 58 -7.66 1.76 2.53
N LEU A 59 -7.04 1.61 1.37
CA LEU A 59 -5.60 1.37 1.26
C LEU A 59 -4.97 2.48 0.44
N ILE A 60 -4.03 3.19 1.05
CA ILE A 60 -3.25 4.22 0.37
C ILE A 60 -1.92 3.60 -0.05
N ILE A 61 -1.65 3.63 -1.34
CA ILE A 61 -0.38 3.14 -1.88
C ILE A 61 0.45 4.36 -2.29
N ILE A 62 1.61 4.51 -1.67
CA ILE A 62 2.49 5.64 -1.93
C ILE A 62 3.68 5.15 -2.75
N PRO A 63 3.79 5.55 -4.02
CA PRO A 63 4.95 5.16 -4.82
C PRO A 63 6.19 5.92 -4.38
N TYR A 64 7.35 5.33 -4.62
CA TYR A 64 8.62 5.94 -4.20
C TYR A 64 8.85 7.32 -4.82
N THR A 65 8.26 7.56 -5.98
CA THR A 65 8.36 8.86 -6.66
C THR A 65 7.70 9.99 -5.87
N ASP A 66 6.81 9.66 -4.94
CA ASP A 66 6.10 10.65 -4.13
C ASP A 66 6.74 10.86 -2.76
N PHE A 67 7.91 10.27 -2.52
CA PHE A 67 8.54 10.34 -1.19
C PHE A 67 8.63 11.75 -0.64
N ASN A 68 9.03 12.71 -1.47
CA ASN A 68 9.19 14.11 -1.03
C ASN A 68 7.88 14.88 -0.91
N LYS A 69 6.77 14.26 -1.25
CA LYS A 69 5.44 14.90 -1.21
C LYS A 69 4.61 14.49 0.00
N ILE A 70 5.11 13.54 0.79
CA ILE A 70 4.33 12.97 1.89
C ILE A 70 4.22 13.96 3.04
N ASP A 71 3.00 14.44 3.30
CA ASP A 71 2.66 15.27 4.45
C ASP A 71 1.18 15.02 4.76
N ILE A 72 0.64 15.73 5.75
CA ILE A 72 -0.74 15.53 6.18
C ILE A 72 -1.74 15.84 5.05
N GLN A 73 -1.45 16.85 4.24
CA GLN A 73 -2.34 17.21 3.13
C GLN A 73 -2.33 16.14 2.05
N TYR A 74 -1.15 15.59 1.75
CA TYR A 74 -1.00 14.49 0.80
C TYR A 74 -1.83 13.28 1.24
N LEU A 75 -1.69 12.90 2.52
CA LEU A 75 -2.40 11.74 3.05
C LEU A 75 -3.91 11.96 3.05
N ASN A 76 -4.36 13.16 3.42
CA ASN A 76 -5.79 13.48 3.40
C ASN A 76 -6.37 13.39 2.01
N LYS A 77 -5.65 13.91 1.01
CA LYS A 77 -6.09 13.84 -0.38
C LYS A 77 -6.18 12.38 -0.84
N LYS A 78 -5.17 11.58 -0.55
CA LYS A 78 -5.16 10.16 -0.92
C LYS A 78 -6.30 9.41 -0.24
N TYR A 79 -6.56 9.70 1.02
CA TYR A 79 -7.66 9.08 1.73
C TYR A 79 -9.01 9.39 1.06
N GLN A 80 -9.23 10.64 0.64
CA GLN A 80 -10.47 11.01 -0.05
C GLN A 80 -10.65 10.20 -1.33
N GLU A 81 -9.56 9.84 -2.00
CA GLU A 81 -9.62 9.05 -3.23
C GLU A 81 -9.99 7.59 -2.99
N VAL A 82 -9.65 7.03 -1.82
CA VAL A 82 -9.81 5.58 -1.56
C VAL A 82 -10.90 5.24 -0.54
N LYS A 83 -11.47 6.22 0.12
CA LYS A 83 -12.39 5.96 1.24
C LYS A 83 -13.71 5.32 0.85
N ASN A 84 -14.10 5.42 -0.41
CA ASN A 84 -15.38 4.90 -0.90
C ASN A 84 -15.21 3.56 -1.60
N ILE A 85 -14.78 2.56 -0.86
CA ILE A 85 -14.62 1.22 -1.43
C ILE A 85 -15.85 0.37 -1.17
#